data_1a3b3e2c55a2c79faacf1711173691d5
#
_entry.id   1a3b3e2c55a2c79faacf1711173691d5
#
_cell.length_a   1.000
_cell.length_b   1.000
_cell.length_c   1.000
_cell.angle_alpha   90.00
_cell.angle_beta   90.00
_cell.angle_gamma   90.00
#
_symmetry.space_group_name_H-M   'P 1'
#
loop_
_entity.id
_entity.type
_entity.pdbx_description
1 polymer ?
#
loop_
_entity_poly.entity_id
_entity_poly.type
_entity_poly.pdbx_seq_one_letter_code
_entity_poly.pdbx_strand_id
1 'polypeptide(L)'
;YETHILWTGHRGQGTTDYKSYARSHEISVAGKPLILGSADPAFRGDKTQYNPEELLVASLSACHMLWYLHLCSVAAVVVTHYVDRAVGTMTETQDGSGKFSEVVLKPVVTVALTSDAKQAEQLHEQAHHFCFIANSMNFPVLCQPLIQTEPLFQ
;
A
#
# COMPACT_ATOMS: atom_id res chain seq x y z
N TYR A 1 -18.27 -0.14 -0.34
CA TYR A 1 -17.20 0.27 -1.26
C TYR A 1 -17.48 -0.34 -2.63
N GLU A 2 -17.44 0.48 -3.69
CA GLU A 2 -17.66 0.05 -5.07
C GLU A 2 -16.56 0.59 -5.95
N THR A 3 -16.01 -0.24 -6.81
CA THR A 3 -15.00 0.13 -7.80
C THR A 3 -15.42 -0.42 -9.15
N HIS A 4 -15.06 0.27 -10.22
CA HIS A 4 -15.28 -0.16 -11.59
C HIS A 4 -13.93 -0.38 -12.28
N ILE A 5 -13.76 -1.56 -12.89
CA ILE A 5 -12.57 -1.92 -13.66
C ILE A 5 -12.97 -2.06 -15.13
N LEU A 6 -12.30 -1.30 -16.00
CA LEU A 6 -12.49 -1.35 -17.44
C LEU A 6 -11.19 -1.77 -18.11
N TRP A 7 -11.18 -2.92 -18.78
CA TRP A 7 -10.04 -3.31 -19.61
C TRP A 7 -9.98 -2.47 -20.89
N THR A 8 -8.86 -1.79 -21.10
CA THR A 8 -8.61 -0.92 -22.25
C THR A 8 -7.56 -1.47 -23.21
N GLY A 9 -7.06 -2.68 -22.94
CA GLY A 9 -5.96 -3.31 -23.68
C GLY A 9 -6.36 -4.03 -24.97
N HIS A 10 -7.59 -3.88 -25.46
CA HIS A 10 -8.06 -4.51 -26.70
C HIS A 10 -7.35 -3.90 -27.92
N ARG A 11 -6.71 -4.76 -28.75
CA ARG A 11 -5.95 -4.36 -29.95
C ARG A 11 -6.56 -4.89 -31.24
N GLY A 12 -7.88 -5.05 -31.28
CA GLY A 12 -8.61 -5.52 -32.46
C GLY A 12 -8.85 -7.03 -32.51
N GLN A 13 -8.00 -7.84 -31.89
CA GLN A 13 -8.07 -9.31 -31.92
C GLN A 13 -8.51 -9.93 -30.58
N GLY A 14 -8.75 -9.10 -29.55
CA GLY A 14 -9.09 -9.61 -28.22
C GLY A 14 -7.99 -10.47 -27.63
N THR A 15 -8.39 -11.51 -26.93
CA THR A 15 -7.49 -12.46 -26.23
C THR A 15 -7.20 -13.71 -27.07
N THR A 16 -7.08 -13.59 -28.40
CA THR A 16 -6.83 -14.73 -29.30
C THR A 16 -5.53 -15.45 -29.01
N ASP A 17 -4.52 -14.74 -28.50
CA ASP A 17 -3.31 -15.32 -27.92
C ASP A 17 -2.75 -14.39 -26.83
N TYR A 18 -1.78 -14.88 -26.05
CA TYR A 18 -1.20 -14.15 -24.93
C TYR A 18 -0.50 -12.84 -25.30
N LYS A 19 -0.14 -12.64 -26.57
CA LYS A 19 0.58 -11.47 -27.09
C LYS A 19 -0.35 -10.47 -27.79
N SER A 20 -1.58 -10.88 -28.14
CA SER A 20 -2.49 -10.10 -28.97
C SER A 20 -3.12 -8.89 -28.24
N TYR A 21 -3.02 -8.81 -26.93
CA TYR A 21 -3.65 -7.78 -26.11
C TYR A 21 -2.71 -7.13 -25.10
N ALA A 22 -3.01 -5.90 -24.69
CA ALA A 22 -2.36 -5.22 -23.56
C ALA A 22 -3.12 -5.51 -22.25
N ARG A 23 -2.41 -5.36 -21.14
CA ARG A 23 -2.91 -5.53 -19.77
C ARG A 23 -3.46 -4.23 -19.18
N SER A 24 -3.46 -3.17 -19.99
CA SER A 24 -3.93 -1.85 -19.57
C SER A 24 -5.41 -1.87 -19.19
N HIS A 25 -5.72 -1.24 -18.09
CA HIS A 25 -7.07 -1.09 -17.58
C HIS A 25 -7.22 0.21 -16.80
N GLU A 26 -8.44 0.61 -16.60
CA GLU A 26 -8.80 1.77 -15.81
C GLU A 26 -9.51 1.34 -14.54
N ILE A 27 -9.12 1.92 -13.40
CA ILE A 27 -9.76 1.73 -12.12
C ILE A 27 -10.45 3.05 -11.76
N SER A 28 -11.76 3.02 -11.59
CA SER A 28 -12.52 4.21 -11.26
C SER A 28 -13.45 4.01 -10.06
N VAL A 29 -13.67 5.09 -9.34
CA VAL A 29 -14.65 5.24 -8.27
C VAL A 29 -15.38 6.55 -8.56
N ALA A 30 -16.69 6.56 -8.43
CA ALA A 30 -17.49 7.75 -8.69
C ALA A 30 -16.98 8.97 -7.92
N GLY A 31 -16.73 10.07 -8.65
CA GLY A 31 -16.25 11.34 -8.07
C GLY A 31 -14.76 11.38 -7.71
N LYS A 32 -13.96 10.38 -8.11
CA LYS A 32 -12.51 10.33 -7.84
C LYS A 32 -11.69 10.34 -9.12
N PRO A 33 -10.41 10.77 -9.05
CA PRO A 33 -9.49 10.64 -10.16
C PRO A 33 -9.32 9.18 -10.61
N LEU A 34 -9.13 9.00 -11.91
CA LEU A 34 -8.88 7.71 -12.52
C LEU A 34 -7.47 7.19 -12.14
N ILE A 35 -7.37 5.89 -11.89
CA ILE A 35 -6.08 5.20 -11.75
C ILE A 35 -5.88 4.34 -12.99
N LEU A 36 -4.73 4.52 -13.66
CA LEU A 36 -4.32 3.68 -14.79
C LEU A 36 -3.56 2.47 -14.24
N GLY A 37 -4.02 1.28 -14.62
CA GLY A 37 -3.46 0.02 -14.17
C GLY A 37 -3.01 -0.87 -15.32
N SER A 38 -2.07 -1.75 -15.01
CA SER A 38 -1.59 -2.82 -15.88
C SER A 38 -1.22 -4.04 -15.04
N ALA A 39 -0.60 -5.05 -15.63
CA ALA A 39 0.05 -6.14 -14.90
C ALA A 39 1.51 -5.81 -14.59
N ASP A 40 2.14 -6.64 -13.77
CA ASP A 40 3.59 -6.62 -13.61
C ASP A 40 4.30 -6.85 -14.97
N PRO A 41 5.46 -6.22 -15.23
CA PRO A 41 6.24 -6.45 -16.46
C PRO A 41 6.56 -7.92 -16.73
N ALA A 42 6.74 -8.76 -15.71
CA ALA A 42 6.93 -10.21 -15.87
C ALA A 42 5.74 -10.88 -16.58
N PHE A 43 4.54 -10.32 -16.42
CA PHE A 43 3.30 -10.74 -17.08
C PHE A 43 2.93 -9.87 -18.29
N ARG A 44 3.93 -9.21 -18.92
CA ARG A 44 3.78 -8.32 -20.08
C ARG A 44 2.97 -7.05 -19.79
N GLY A 45 3.00 -6.59 -18.56
CA GLY A 45 2.43 -5.32 -18.15
C GLY A 45 3.26 -4.11 -18.56
N ASP A 46 2.68 -2.94 -18.42
CA ASP A 46 3.33 -1.65 -18.62
C ASP A 46 3.85 -1.14 -17.27
N LYS A 47 5.19 -1.05 -17.13
CA LYS A 47 5.87 -0.57 -15.92
C LYS A 47 5.57 0.87 -15.53
N THR A 48 4.89 1.63 -16.39
CA THR A 48 4.51 3.03 -16.11
C THR A 48 3.12 3.14 -15.48
N GLN A 49 2.41 2.01 -15.34
CA GLN A 49 1.08 1.93 -14.75
C GLN A 49 1.12 1.04 -13.50
N TYR A 50 0.24 1.31 -12.55
CA TYR A 50 0.15 0.52 -11.32
C TYR A 50 -0.28 -0.92 -11.59
N ASN A 51 0.37 -1.87 -10.95
CA ASN A 51 -0.10 -3.26 -10.93
C ASN A 51 -0.92 -3.57 -9.66
N PRO A 52 -1.70 -4.66 -9.64
CA PRO A 52 -2.53 -5.02 -8.48
C PRO A 52 -1.72 -5.25 -7.21
N GLU A 53 -0.51 -5.78 -7.33
CA GLU A 53 0.39 -6.07 -6.23
C GLU A 53 0.84 -4.77 -5.54
N GLU A 54 1.24 -3.76 -6.30
CA GLU A 54 1.58 -2.43 -5.80
C GLU A 54 0.40 -1.76 -5.11
N LEU A 55 -0.80 -1.86 -5.68
CA LEU A 55 -2.02 -1.31 -5.10
C LEU A 55 -2.38 -1.99 -3.78
N LEU A 56 -2.17 -3.30 -3.64
CA LEU A 56 -2.40 -4.02 -2.40
C LEU A 56 -1.42 -3.55 -1.31
N VAL A 57 -0.12 -3.48 -1.62
CA VAL A 57 0.90 -2.99 -0.68
C VAL A 57 0.63 -1.53 -0.30
N ALA A 58 0.27 -0.68 -1.27
CA ALA A 58 -0.09 0.71 -1.01
C ALA A 58 -1.34 0.84 -0.11
N SER A 59 -2.34 -0.02 -0.28
CA SER A 59 -3.54 -0.01 0.57
C SER A 59 -3.23 -0.38 2.02
N LEU A 60 -2.34 -1.35 2.24
CA LEU A 60 -1.86 -1.74 3.58
C LEU A 60 -1.11 -0.60 4.26
N SER A 61 -0.14 0.00 3.56
CA SER A 61 0.64 1.13 4.05
C SER A 61 -0.24 2.34 4.39
N ALA A 62 -1.14 2.71 3.48
CA ALA A 62 -2.04 3.85 3.69
C ALA A 62 -3.01 3.61 4.86
N CYS A 63 -3.58 2.42 4.99
CA CYS A 63 -4.48 2.09 6.09
C CYS A 63 -3.77 2.16 7.45
N HIS A 64 -2.56 1.60 7.54
CA HIS A 64 -1.73 1.68 8.74
C HIS A 64 -1.38 3.13 9.09
N MET A 65 -0.92 3.92 8.12
CA MET A 65 -0.61 5.35 8.31
C MET A 65 -1.79 6.12 8.88
N LEU A 66 -2.99 5.96 8.32
CA LEU A 66 -4.18 6.70 8.75
C LEU A 66 -4.57 6.36 10.18
N TRP A 67 -4.51 5.09 10.58
CA TRP A 67 -4.74 4.69 11.96
C TRP A 67 -3.66 5.22 12.90
N TYR A 68 -2.39 5.14 12.50
CA TYR A 68 -1.27 5.66 13.28
C TYR A 68 -1.41 7.16 13.54
N LEU A 69 -1.67 7.97 12.51
CA LEU A 69 -1.86 9.41 12.66
C LEU A 69 -3.04 9.76 13.57
N HIS A 70 -4.15 9.01 13.47
CA HIS A 70 -5.29 9.17 14.36
C HIS A 70 -4.90 8.89 15.81
N LEU A 71 -4.25 7.76 16.08
CA LEU A 71 -3.83 7.38 17.45
C LEU A 71 -2.81 8.36 18.04
N CYS A 72 -1.86 8.85 17.24
CA CYS A 72 -0.94 9.90 17.64
C CYS A 72 -1.67 11.17 18.05
N SER A 73 -2.66 11.60 17.26
CA SER A 73 -3.49 12.76 17.57
C SER A 73 -4.21 12.60 18.91
N VAL A 74 -4.79 11.44 19.18
CA VAL A 74 -5.47 11.14 20.45
C VAL A 74 -4.50 11.12 21.63
N ALA A 75 -3.27 10.62 21.42
CA ALA A 75 -2.22 10.50 22.43
C ALA A 75 -1.39 11.79 22.63
N ALA A 76 -1.75 12.90 21.98
CA ALA A 76 -1.00 14.16 21.98
C ALA A 76 0.46 14.01 21.46
N VAL A 77 0.72 13.02 20.60
CA VAL A 77 1.96 12.87 19.85
C VAL A 77 1.84 13.66 18.55
N VAL A 78 2.67 14.68 18.38
CA VAL A 78 2.64 15.56 17.20
C VAL A 78 3.54 14.99 16.11
N VAL A 79 2.95 14.41 15.08
CA VAL A 79 3.65 13.92 13.89
C VAL A 79 3.78 15.07 12.90
N THR A 80 4.99 15.34 12.44
CA THR A 80 5.30 16.38 11.44
C THR A 80 5.61 15.80 10.07
N HIS A 81 6.11 14.56 10.01
CA HIS A 81 6.37 13.88 8.74
C HIS A 81 6.15 12.37 8.89
N TYR A 82 5.68 11.75 7.81
CA TYR A 82 5.50 10.31 7.71
C TYR A 82 5.81 9.85 6.27
N VAL A 83 6.70 8.90 6.14
CA VAL A 83 6.96 8.23 4.86
C VAL A 83 7.12 6.73 5.12
N ASP A 84 6.47 5.91 4.31
CA ASP A 84 6.61 4.45 4.36
C ASP A 84 7.16 3.93 3.02
N ARG A 85 8.14 3.04 3.10
CA ARG A 85 8.69 2.28 1.98
C ARG A 85 8.36 0.80 2.19
N ALA A 86 7.08 0.50 2.12
CA ALA A 86 6.56 -0.84 2.28
C ALA A 86 7.07 -1.80 1.20
N VAL A 87 7.34 -3.04 1.58
CA VAL A 87 7.82 -4.09 0.69
C VAL A 87 6.93 -5.31 0.83
N GLY A 88 6.35 -5.75 -0.28
CA GLY A 88 5.63 -7.02 -0.37
C GLY A 88 6.52 -8.09 -1.01
N THR A 89 6.53 -9.27 -0.44
CA THR A 89 7.24 -10.45 -0.97
C THR A 89 6.22 -11.47 -1.46
N MET A 90 6.38 -11.92 -2.71
CA MET A 90 5.54 -12.97 -3.30
C MET A 90 6.32 -14.27 -3.49
N THR A 91 5.59 -15.37 -3.45
CA THR A 91 6.08 -16.69 -3.87
C THR A 91 5.22 -17.19 -5.01
N GLU A 92 5.87 -17.74 -6.03
CA GLU A 92 5.23 -18.42 -7.16
C GLU A 92 5.41 -19.92 -7.07
N THR A 93 4.45 -20.67 -7.55
CA THR A 93 4.50 -22.13 -7.64
C THR A 93 4.75 -22.56 -9.08
N GLN A 94 5.10 -23.83 -9.29
CA GLN A 94 5.44 -24.38 -10.62
C GLN A 94 4.28 -24.31 -11.62
N ASP A 95 3.04 -24.26 -11.17
CA ASP A 95 1.85 -24.14 -12.03
C ASP A 95 1.53 -22.69 -12.43
N GLY A 96 2.36 -21.71 -11.99
CA GLY A 96 2.19 -20.30 -12.26
C GLY A 96 1.22 -19.57 -11.32
N SER A 97 0.73 -20.25 -10.28
CA SER A 97 0.01 -19.58 -9.18
C SER A 97 0.98 -18.91 -8.22
N GLY A 98 0.48 -17.97 -7.42
CA GLY A 98 1.32 -17.27 -6.45
C GLY A 98 0.51 -16.58 -5.37
N LYS A 99 1.20 -16.16 -4.31
CA LYS A 99 0.62 -15.38 -3.22
C LYS A 99 1.68 -14.54 -2.54
N PHE A 100 1.24 -13.48 -1.85
CA PHE A 100 2.12 -12.81 -0.90
C PHE A 100 2.49 -13.76 0.24
N SER A 101 3.78 -13.83 0.55
CA SER A 101 4.29 -14.50 1.74
C SER A 101 4.30 -13.57 2.94
N GLU A 102 4.55 -12.27 2.71
CA GLU A 102 4.51 -11.22 3.72
C GLU A 102 4.46 -9.83 3.07
N VAL A 103 4.06 -8.83 3.87
CA VAL A 103 4.30 -7.40 3.59
C VAL A 103 4.97 -6.79 4.81
N VAL A 104 6.06 -6.04 4.60
CA VAL A 104 6.79 -5.32 5.66
C VAL A 104 6.62 -3.83 5.44
N LEU A 105 5.91 -3.15 6.34
CA LEU A 105 5.82 -1.70 6.43
C LEU A 105 7.09 -1.17 7.09
N LYS A 106 7.68 -0.10 6.54
CA LYS A 106 8.93 0.51 7.04
C LYS A 106 8.75 2.03 7.21
N PRO A 107 7.80 2.45 8.06
CA PRO A 107 7.55 3.87 8.23
C PRO A 107 8.72 4.58 8.94
N VAL A 108 9.12 5.69 8.37
CA VAL A 108 9.98 6.68 9.03
C VAL A 108 9.08 7.84 9.43
N VAL A 109 8.98 8.07 10.72
CA VAL A 109 8.08 9.07 11.29
C VAL A 109 8.89 10.11 12.04
N THR A 110 8.66 11.38 11.72
CA THR A 110 9.21 12.49 12.48
C THR A 110 8.14 13.05 13.41
N VAL A 111 8.47 13.18 14.68
CA VAL A 111 7.60 13.78 15.70
C VAL A 111 8.26 15.01 16.30
N ALA A 112 7.45 15.93 16.82
CA ALA A 112 7.96 17.10 17.53
C ALA A 112 8.81 16.70 18.74
N LEU A 113 9.87 17.46 19.05
CA LEU A 113 10.72 17.24 20.23
C LEU A 113 9.96 17.19 21.55
N THR A 114 8.79 17.83 21.61
CA THR A 114 7.90 17.83 22.80
C THR A 114 7.08 16.55 22.93
N SER A 115 7.08 15.68 21.94
CA SER A 115 6.34 14.42 21.94
C SER A 115 7.18 13.28 22.52
N ASP A 116 6.51 12.31 23.13
CA ASP A 116 7.16 11.08 23.61
C ASP A 116 7.44 10.13 22.43
N ALA A 117 8.71 10.03 22.03
CA ALA A 117 9.14 9.17 20.93
C ALA A 117 8.91 7.67 21.21
N LYS A 118 8.98 7.23 22.48
CA LYS A 118 8.68 5.84 22.84
C LYS A 118 7.19 5.54 22.71
N GLN A 119 6.34 6.47 23.13
CA GLN A 119 4.90 6.35 22.91
C GLN A 119 4.58 6.34 21.43
N ALA A 120 5.23 7.21 20.62
CA ALA A 120 5.08 7.22 19.16
C ALA A 120 5.39 5.85 18.53
N GLU A 121 6.45 5.18 18.98
CA GLU A 121 6.81 3.84 18.51
C GLU A 121 5.74 2.79 18.89
N GLN A 122 5.27 2.79 20.13
CA GLN A 122 4.27 1.85 20.63
C GLN A 122 2.90 1.97 19.91
N LEU A 123 2.56 3.16 19.45
CA LEU A 123 1.30 3.39 18.72
C LEU A 123 1.23 2.65 17.38
N HIS A 124 2.35 2.20 16.82
CA HIS A 124 2.34 1.35 15.62
C HIS A 124 1.70 -0.03 15.85
N GLU A 125 1.87 -0.62 17.03
CA GLU A 125 1.21 -1.89 17.40
C GLU A 125 -0.31 -1.72 17.44
N GLN A 126 -0.79 -0.61 18.03
CA GLN A 126 -2.21 -0.30 18.06
C GLN A 126 -2.75 -0.02 16.64
N ALA A 127 -2.01 0.72 15.81
CA ALA A 127 -2.38 0.99 14.43
C ALA A 127 -2.51 -0.30 13.64
N HIS A 128 -1.61 -1.25 13.84
CA HIS A 128 -1.70 -2.57 13.23
C HIS A 128 -2.96 -3.32 13.64
N HIS A 129 -3.27 -3.33 14.94
CA HIS A 129 -4.49 -3.97 15.47
C HIS A 129 -5.78 -3.43 14.84
N PHE A 130 -5.85 -2.11 14.63
CA PHE A 130 -7.02 -1.46 14.05
C PHE A 130 -7.04 -1.40 12.52
N CYS A 131 -5.96 -1.77 11.85
CA CYS A 131 -5.86 -1.69 10.39
C CYS A 131 -6.79 -2.70 9.71
N PHE A 132 -7.90 -2.22 9.15
CA PHE A 132 -8.91 -3.08 8.49
C PHE A 132 -8.32 -3.89 7.34
N ILE A 133 -7.40 -3.30 6.58
CA ILE A 133 -6.79 -3.99 5.44
C ILE A 133 -5.86 -5.10 5.94
N ALA A 134 -5.01 -4.84 6.95
CA ALA A 134 -4.15 -5.88 7.53
C ALA A 134 -4.96 -7.04 8.13
N ASN A 135 -6.07 -6.73 8.82
CA ASN A 135 -6.97 -7.72 9.39
C ASN A 135 -7.73 -8.56 8.33
N SER A 136 -7.69 -8.14 7.07
CA SER A 136 -8.32 -8.84 5.93
C SER A 136 -7.34 -9.71 5.15
N MET A 137 -6.05 -9.74 5.52
CA MET A 137 -5.02 -10.52 4.84
C MET A 137 -4.85 -11.90 5.47
N ASN A 138 -4.43 -12.87 4.65
CA ASN A 138 -4.09 -14.23 5.09
C ASN A 138 -2.59 -14.52 5.12
N PHE A 139 -1.78 -13.46 5.11
CA PHE A 139 -0.32 -13.49 5.23
C PHE A 139 0.13 -12.46 6.28
N PRO A 140 1.34 -12.61 6.85
CA PRO A 140 1.87 -11.65 7.83
C PRO A 140 2.04 -10.25 7.25
N VAL A 141 1.56 -9.24 7.99
CA VAL A 141 1.86 -7.82 7.74
C VAL A 141 2.70 -7.33 8.92
N LEU A 142 3.97 -7.08 8.68
CA LEU A 142 4.94 -6.66 9.71
C LEU A 142 5.12 -5.14 9.65
N CYS A 143 5.50 -4.53 10.78
CA CYS A 143 5.83 -3.11 10.83
C CYS A 143 7.19 -2.94 11.53
N GLN A 144 8.10 -2.21 10.87
CA GLN A 144 9.46 -1.90 11.34
C GLN A 144 9.63 -0.37 11.36
N PRO A 145 9.06 0.33 12.34
CA PRO A 145 9.07 1.78 12.38
C PRO A 145 10.43 2.35 12.79
N LEU A 146 10.72 3.54 12.30
CA LEU A 146 11.83 4.39 12.76
C LEU A 146 11.25 5.74 13.19
N ILE A 147 11.43 6.11 14.47
CA ILE A 147 10.98 7.39 15.00
C ILE A 147 12.15 8.37 15.02
N GLN A 148 11.94 9.56 14.49
CA GLN A 148 12.85 10.70 14.53
C GLN A 148 12.17 11.87 15.23
N THR A 149 12.96 12.80 15.75
CA THR A 149 12.43 14.00 16.43
C THR A 149 12.99 15.26 15.79
N GLU A 150 12.15 16.29 15.68
CA GLU A 150 12.57 17.62 15.21
C GLU A 150 11.88 18.75 15.99
N PRO A 151 12.46 19.97 16.04
CA PRO A 151 11.77 21.14 16.56
C PRO A 151 10.53 21.46 15.72
N LEU A 152 9.44 21.88 16.36
CA LEU A 152 8.33 22.50 15.63
C LEU A 152 8.78 23.88 15.16
N PHE A 153 8.85 24.07 13.84
CA PHE A 153 9.01 25.41 13.29
C PHE A 153 7.72 26.21 13.52
N GLN A 154 7.87 27.36 14.17
CA GLN A 154 6.79 28.35 14.33
C GLN A 154 6.60 29.14 13.03
#